data_c05f2eb745c8f7dabbaa49487ec35ff4
#
_entry.id   c05f2eb745c8f7dabbaa49487ec35ff4
#
_cell.length_a   1.000
_cell.length_b   1.000
_cell.length_c   1.000
_cell.angle_alpha   90.00
_cell.angle_beta   90.00
_cell.angle_gamma   90.00
#
_symmetry.space_group_name_H-M   'P 1'
#
loop_
_entity.id
_entity.type
_entity.pdbx_description
1 polymer ?
#
loop_
_entity_poly.entity_id
_entity_poly.type
_entity_poly.pdbx_seq_one_letter_code
_entity_poly.pdbx_strand_id
1 'polypeptide(L)'
;MSLSRTMLSVMGMVPGVLLLAAIGFAGKLTEFAIAAYGKAHHVALPNIEYVLWAILFGLALNNLVPLAAVFRPGVDTYEFWLKLGIVFQGVRFLLGDVLKLGSLSLLFVAVELALSIVLMTWLGRRFGLNEKLTSLLAIGSSICGVSAIIAARGAIEAEDEDVSYAIAAILSLGAVSLIGFPAIGHALGMSDYSYGMWVGLAVDNTAESVAAGALYSDAAGKF
;
A
#
# COMPACT_ATOMS: atom_id res chain seq x y z
N MET A 1 -38.16 -8.05 -5.35
CA MET A 1 -37.65 -8.12 -3.95
C MET A 1 -36.12 -8.00 -3.84
N SER A 2 -35.35 -7.94 -4.92
CA SER A 2 -33.87 -7.85 -4.90
C SER A 2 -33.32 -6.42 -4.86
N LEU A 3 -33.92 -5.48 -5.57
CA LEU A 3 -33.45 -4.07 -5.68
C LEU A 3 -33.42 -3.32 -4.32
N SER A 4 -34.42 -3.57 -3.46
CA SER A 4 -34.48 -2.90 -2.15
C SER A 4 -33.38 -3.35 -1.18
N ARG A 5 -32.97 -4.61 -1.22
CA ARG A 5 -31.86 -5.12 -0.41
C ARG A 5 -30.52 -4.57 -0.88
N THR A 6 -30.32 -4.45 -2.17
CA THR A 6 -29.09 -3.87 -2.75
C THR A 6 -28.97 -2.38 -2.43
N MET A 7 -30.08 -1.62 -2.52
CA MET A 7 -30.09 -0.20 -2.11
C MET A 7 -29.78 -0.02 -0.61
N LEU A 8 -30.35 -0.84 0.25
CA LEU A 8 -30.09 -0.80 1.70
C LEU A 8 -28.62 -1.13 2.03
N SER A 9 -28.01 -2.10 1.31
CA SER A 9 -26.60 -2.43 1.50
C SER A 9 -25.67 -1.31 1.04
N VAL A 10 -25.96 -0.66 -0.09
CA VAL A 10 -25.19 0.48 -0.60
C VAL A 10 -25.32 1.69 0.33
N MET A 11 -26.52 1.98 0.83
CA MET A 11 -26.71 3.06 1.82
C MET A 11 -25.94 2.81 3.12
N GLY A 12 -25.81 1.54 3.54
CA GLY A 12 -25.02 1.15 4.71
C GLY A 12 -23.51 1.36 4.54
N MET A 13 -23.00 1.41 3.31
CA MET A 13 -21.57 1.65 3.03
C MET A 13 -21.19 3.14 3.03
N VAL A 14 -22.16 4.03 2.78
CA VAL A 14 -21.92 5.48 2.63
C VAL A 14 -21.17 6.10 3.80
N PRO A 15 -21.53 5.85 5.08
CA PRO A 15 -20.81 6.46 6.20
C PRO A 15 -19.32 6.09 6.23
N GLY A 16 -18.99 4.83 5.97
CA GLY A 16 -17.60 4.37 5.96
C GLY A 16 -16.80 4.94 4.79
N VAL A 17 -17.41 5.02 3.59
CA VAL A 17 -16.78 5.65 2.42
C VAL A 17 -16.54 7.14 2.65
N LEU A 18 -17.49 7.84 3.25
CA LEU A 18 -17.32 9.25 3.62
C LEU A 18 -16.20 9.42 4.66
N LEU A 19 -16.07 8.50 5.61
CA LEU A 19 -14.97 8.50 6.57
C LEU A 19 -13.61 8.34 5.88
N LEU A 20 -13.47 7.39 4.96
CA LEU A 20 -12.24 7.21 4.17
C LEU A 20 -11.90 8.47 3.36
N ALA A 21 -12.89 9.07 2.70
CA ALA A 21 -12.72 10.31 1.96
C ALA A 21 -12.32 11.47 2.89
N ALA A 22 -12.93 11.58 4.09
CA ALA A 22 -12.60 12.60 5.06
C ALA A 22 -11.16 12.47 5.57
N ILE A 23 -10.67 11.26 5.84
CA ILE A 23 -9.29 11.01 6.25
C ILE A 23 -8.32 11.41 5.13
N GLY A 24 -8.57 11.00 3.89
CA GLY A 24 -7.75 11.38 2.74
C GLY A 24 -7.72 12.90 2.52
N PHE A 25 -8.87 13.56 2.63
CA PHE A 25 -8.98 15.01 2.51
C PHE A 25 -8.29 15.74 3.67
N ALA A 26 -8.41 15.25 4.89
CA ALA A 26 -7.68 15.79 6.05
C ALA A 26 -6.16 15.69 5.85
N GLY A 27 -5.66 14.56 5.32
CA GLY A 27 -4.26 14.41 4.93
C GLY A 27 -3.82 15.48 3.93
N LYS A 28 -4.63 15.70 2.88
CA LYS A 28 -4.33 16.70 1.84
C LYS A 28 -4.37 18.15 2.37
N LEU A 29 -5.32 18.45 3.25
CA LEU A 29 -5.37 19.74 3.92
C LEU A 29 -4.14 19.99 4.79
N THR A 30 -3.68 18.97 5.50
CA THR A 30 -2.49 19.06 6.37
C THR A 30 -1.23 19.31 5.54
N GLU A 31 -1.03 18.59 4.44
CA GLU A 31 0.06 18.85 3.49
C GLU A 31 0.02 20.30 3.00
N PHE A 32 -1.14 20.75 2.53
CA PHE A 32 -1.31 22.11 2.04
C PHE A 32 -1.06 23.17 3.11
N ALA A 33 -1.54 22.95 4.33
CA ALA A 33 -1.33 23.87 5.46
C ALA A 33 0.15 23.98 5.84
N ILE A 34 0.88 22.85 5.88
CA ILE A 34 2.32 22.82 6.16
C ILE A 34 3.10 23.55 5.06
N ALA A 35 2.78 23.27 3.78
CA ALA A 35 3.41 23.94 2.65
C ALA A 35 3.14 25.47 2.64
N ALA A 36 1.91 25.88 2.96
CA ALA A 36 1.54 27.27 3.06
C ALA A 36 2.26 27.97 4.22
N TYR A 37 2.36 27.33 5.37
CA TYR A 37 3.08 27.83 6.54
C TYR A 37 4.58 27.99 6.24
N GLY A 38 5.22 27.02 5.60
CA GLY A 38 6.63 27.09 5.18
C GLY A 38 6.90 28.28 4.26
N LYS A 39 6.01 28.49 3.26
CA LYS A 39 6.09 29.63 2.35
C LYS A 39 5.92 30.98 3.07
N ALA A 40 4.96 31.08 3.99
CA ALA A 40 4.67 32.30 4.72
C ALA A 40 5.81 32.74 5.65
N HIS A 41 6.53 31.77 6.22
CA HIS A 41 7.61 32.02 7.18
C HIS A 41 9.01 31.88 6.62
N HIS A 42 9.14 31.65 5.28
CA HIS A 42 10.42 31.39 4.59
C HIS A 42 11.26 30.26 5.22
N VAL A 43 10.57 29.25 5.81
CA VAL A 43 11.19 28.08 6.40
C VAL A 43 11.07 26.91 5.42
N ALA A 44 12.20 26.27 5.09
CA ALA A 44 12.19 25.03 4.33
C ALA A 44 11.69 23.90 5.23
N LEU A 45 10.39 23.62 5.19
CA LEU A 45 9.80 22.46 5.86
C LEU A 45 9.87 21.24 4.94
N PRO A 46 10.07 20.02 5.49
CA PRO A 46 10.03 18.81 4.69
C PRO A 46 8.65 18.68 4.05
N ASN A 47 8.61 18.41 2.75
CA ASN A 47 7.36 18.21 2.03
C ASN A 47 6.89 16.78 2.30
N ILE A 48 6.06 16.63 3.31
CA ILE A 48 5.48 15.35 3.70
C ILE A 48 4.15 15.19 2.96
N GLU A 49 4.10 14.26 2.03
CA GLU A 49 2.92 13.99 1.21
C GLU A 49 1.70 13.60 2.05
N TYR A 50 0.51 13.94 1.52
CA TYR A 50 -0.79 13.69 2.18
C TYR A 50 -1.04 12.22 2.53
N VAL A 51 -0.40 11.28 1.81
CA VAL A 51 -0.55 9.84 2.05
C VAL A 51 -0.08 9.48 3.46
N LEU A 52 1.08 10.01 3.90
CA LEU A 52 1.56 9.76 5.26
C LEU A 52 0.61 10.31 6.31
N TRP A 53 0.10 11.53 6.10
CA TRP A 53 -0.87 12.12 7.01
C TRP A 53 -2.16 11.31 7.07
N ALA A 54 -2.65 10.81 5.93
CA ALA A 54 -3.82 9.95 5.88
C ALA A 54 -3.60 8.63 6.64
N ILE A 55 -2.42 8.01 6.51
CA ILE A 55 -2.03 6.82 7.27
C ILE A 55 -2.02 7.12 8.77
N LEU A 56 -1.36 8.21 9.19
CA LEU A 56 -1.29 8.61 10.60
C LEU A 56 -2.67 8.88 11.19
N PHE A 57 -3.55 9.58 10.46
CA PHE A 57 -4.92 9.83 10.90
C PHE A 57 -5.74 8.54 10.97
N GLY A 58 -5.59 7.64 10.01
CA GLY A 58 -6.24 6.33 10.02
C GLY A 58 -5.81 5.49 11.21
N LEU A 59 -4.49 5.42 11.48
CA LEU A 59 -3.93 4.71 12.63
C LEU A 59 -4.39 5.35 13.95
N ALA A 60 -4.34 6.67 14.07
CA ALA A 60 -4.80 7.37 15.27
C ALA A 60 -6.28 7.11 15.52
N LEU A 61 -7.12 7.22 14.49
CA LEU A 61 -8.54 6.97 14.61
C LEU A 61 -8.82 5.52 15.04
N ASN A 62 -8.17 4.55 14.42
CA ASN A 62 -8.39 3.13 14.72
C ASN A 62 -7.92 2.73 16.13
N ASN A 63 -6.88 3.39 16.66
CA ASN A 63 -6.33 3.05 17.98
C ASN A 63 -6.94 3.87 19.13
N LEU A 64 -7.37 5.10 18.86
CA LEU A 64 -7.88 5.99 19.91
C LEU A 64 -9.40 5.94 20.07
N VAL A 65 -10.11 5.59 18.98
CA VAL A 65 -11.58 5.57 18.97
C VAL A 65 -12.06 4.22 18.44
N PRO A 66 -12.87 3.46 19.20
CA PRO A 66 -13.46 2.24 18.68
C PRO A 66 -14.35 2.58 17.48
N LEU A 67 -14.03 2.06 16.32
CA LEU A 67 -14.78 2.31 15.10
C LEU A 67 -16.21 1.79 15.23
N ALA A 68 -17.18 2.69 15.21
CA ALA A 68 -18.59 2.32 15.32
C ALA A 68 -18.99 1.39 14.16
N ALA A 69 -19.83 0.42 14.47
CA ALA A 69 -20.25 -0.62 13.53
C ALA A 69 -20.87 -0.06 12.23
N VAL A 70 -21.42 1.15 12.27
CA VAL A 70 -22.00 1.83 11.10
C VAL A 70 -20.96 2.18 10.02
N PHE A 71 -19.69 2.36 10.38
CA PHE A 71 -18.62 2.71 9.42
C PHE A 71 -17.98 1.49 8.77
N ARG A 72 -18.00 0.33 9.46
CA ARG A 72 -17.31 -0.88 9.01
C ARG A 72 -17.67 -1.30 7.58
N PRO A 73 -18.96 -1.40 7.18
CA PRO A 73 -19.30 -1.86 5.83
C PRO A 73 -18.71 -1.00 4.72
N GLY A 74 -18.55 0.32 4.95
CA GLY A 74 -17.94 1.21 3.97
C GLY A 74 -16.41 1.20 4.04
N VAL A 75 -15.82 1.12 5.22
CA VAL A 75 -14.38 1.01 5.39
C VAL A 75 -13.85 -0.27 4.74
N ASP A 76 -14.55 -1.39 4.85
CA ASP A 76 -14.18 -2.66 4.22
C ASP A 76 -14.13 -2.59 2.69
N THR A 77 -14.71 -1.55 2.07
CA THR A 77 -14.63 -1.31 0.63
C THR A 77 -13.35 -0.56 0.20
N TYR A 78 -12.42 -0.26 1.11
CA TYR A 78 -11.22 0.53 0.84
C TYR A 78 -10.42 0.02 -0.37
N GLU A 79 -10.35 -1.29 -0.54
CA GLU A 79 -9.62 -1.93 -1.64
C GLU A 79 -10.22 -1.60 -3.02
N PHE A 80 -11.54 -1.54 -3.12
CA PHE A 80 -12.22 -1.12 -4.34
C PHE A 80 -11.86 0.33 -4.70
N TRP A 81 -11.88 1.25 -3.72
CA TRP A 81 -11.53 2.65 -3.93
C TRP A 81 -10.05 2.84 -4.29
N LEU A 82 -9.17 2.05 -3.66
CA LEU A 82 -7.75 2.03 -4.00
C LEU A 82 -7.55 1.59 -5.45
N LYS A 83 -8.15 0.49 -5.87
CA LYS A 83 -8.07 -0.01 -7.26
C LYS A 83 -8.61 1.02 -8.25
N LEU A 84 -9.73 1.65 -7.93
CA LEU A 84 -10.32 2.71 -8.75
C LEU A 84 -9.37 3.91 -8.87
N GLY A 85 -8.73 4.31 -7.79
CA GLY A 85 -7.70 5.37 -7.78
C GLY A 85 -6.52 5.04 -8.68
N ILE A 86 -6.03 3.79 -8.63
CA ILE A 86 -4.94 3.31 -9.50
C ILE A 86 -5.34 3.37 -10.98
N VAL A 87 -6.57 2.96 -11.31
CA VAL A 87 -7.08 3.04 -12.68
C VAL A 87 -7.10 4.49 -13.18
N PHE A 88 -7.58 5.44 -12.36
CA PHE A 88 -7.55 6.86 -12.71
C PHE A 88 -6.12 7.41 -12.83
N GLN A 89 -5.20 6.95 -12.01
CA GLN A 89 -3.79 7.31 -12.12
C GLN A 89 -3.20 6.80 -13.44
N GLY A 90 -3.58 5.59 -13.88
CA GLY A 90 -3.15 5.01 -15.16
C GLY A 90 -3.53 5.84 -16.38
N VAL A 91 -4.62 6.62 -16.33
CA VAL A 91 -5.02 7.54 -17.41
C VAL A 91 -3.99 8.65 -17.68
N ARG A 92 -3.13 8.95 -16.70
CA ARG A 92 -2.07 9.96 -16.83
C ARG A 92 -0.85 9.47 -17.61
N PHE A 93 -0.71 8.16 -17.79
CA PHE A 93 0.41 7.58 -18.54
C PHE A 93 0.07 7.50 -20.03
N LEU A 94 0.93 8.08 -20.87
CA LEU A 94 0.84 7.90 -22.32
C LEU A 94 1.22 6.46 -22.66
N LEU A 95 0.39 5.78 -23.44
CA LEU A 95 0.62 4.40 -23.86
C LEU A 95 2.02 4.22 -24.50
N GLY A 96 2.52 5.25 -25.20
CA GLY A 96 3.85 5.25 -25.78
C GLY A 96 4.98 5.21 -24.77
N ASP A 97 4.82 5.85 -23.60
CA ASP A 97 5.83 5.85 -22.53
C ASP A 97 5.83 4.50 -21.81
N VAL A 98 4.64 3.93 -21.59
CA VAL A 98 4.49 2.56 -21.04
C VAL A 98 5.13 1.52 -21.97
N LEU A 99 4.97 1.66 -23.29
CA LEU A 99 5.58 0.73 -24.25
C LEU A 99 7.10 0.88 -24.33
N LYS A 100 7.65 2.08 -24.15
CA LYS A 100 9.10 2.31 -24.12
C LYS A 100 9.78 1.77 -22.88
N LEU A 101 9.12 1.88 -21.72
CA LEU A 101 9.59 1.33 -20.44
C LEU A 101 9.24 -0.17 -20.30
N GLY A 102 8.22 -0.62 -21.01
CA GLY A 102 7.47 -1.82 -20.71
C GLY A 102 8.23 -3.14 -20.82
N SER A 103 9.12 -3.32 -21.80
CA SER A 103 9.78 -4.63 -22.00
C SER A 103 10.81 -4.94 -20.90
N LEU A 104 11.62 -3.95 -20.52
CA LEU A 104 12.64 -4.11 -19.49
C LEU A 104 11.98 -4.18 -18.09
N SER A 105 10.98 -3.34 -17.84
CA SER A 105 10.23 -3.36 -16.59
C SER A 105 9.47 -4.66 -16.39
N LEU A 106 8.85 -5.22 -17.45
CA LEU A 106 8.21 -6.54 -17.38
C LEU A 106 9.20 -7.65 -17.05
N LEU A 107 10.42 -7.60 -17.60
CA LEU A 107 11.46 -8.55 -17.24
C LEU A 107 11.85 -8.43 -15.77
N PHE A 108 12.06 -7.22 -15.26
CA PHE A 108 12.38 -6.99 -13.85
C PHE A 108 11.28 -7.47 -12.91
N VAL A 109 10.03 -7.17 -13.21
CA VAL A 109 8.88 -7.65 -12.42
C VAL A 109 8.80 -9.19 -12.47
N ALA A 110 9.00 -9.82 -13.63
CA ALA A 110 8.97 -11.27 -13.73
C ALA A 110 10.10 -11.93 -12.92
N VAL A 111 11.30 -11.36 -12.96
CA VAL A 111 12.45 -11.82 -12.19
C VAL A 111 12.22 -11.61 -10.69
N GLU A 112 11.72 -10.46 -10.29
CA GLU A 112 11.38 -10.14 -8.91
C GLU A 112 10.35 -11.11 -8.34
N LEU A 113 9.22 -11.32 -9.02
CA LEU A 113 8.19 -12.28 -8.63
C LEU A 113 8.77 -13.70 -8.45
N ALA A 114 9.57 -14.16 -9.41
CA ALA A 114 10.18 -15.49 -9.34
C ALA A 114 11.14 -15.58 -8.14
N LEU A 115 11.99 -14.59 -7.94
CA LEU A 115 12.94 -14.54 -6.83
C LEU A 115 12.24 -14.47 -5.48
N SER A 116 11.21 -13.64 -5.35
CA SER A 116 10.44 -13.48 -4.12
C SER A 116 9.77 -14.79 -3.73
N ILE A 117 9.06 -15.45 -4.65
CA ILE A 117 8.41 -16.75 -4.40
C ILE A 117 9.44 -17.81 -4.00
N VAL A 118 10.54 -17.94 -4.75
CA VAL A 118 11.58 -18.93 -4.47
C VAL A 118 12.23 -18.66 -3.13
N LEU A 119 12.62 -17.42 -2.86
CA LEU A 119 13.29 -17.02 -1.62
C LEU A 119 12.39 -17.24 -0.41
N MET A 120 11.14 -16.77 -0.46
CA MET A 120 10.19 -16.93 0.64
C MET A 120 9.84 -18.38 0.89
N THR A 121 9.67 -19.18 -0.16
CA THR A 121 9.45 -20.64 -0.01
C THR A 121 10.68 -21.33 0.60
N TRP A 122 11.88 -20.94 0.19
CA TRP A 122 13.12 -21.49 0.74
C TRP A 122 13.28 -21.10 2.22
N LEU A 123 13.05 -19.83 2.57
CA LEU A 123 13.12 -19.34 3.94
C LEU A 123 12.06 -20.02 4.82
N GLY A 124 10.82 -20.13 4.37
CA GLY A 124 9.75 -20.77 5.12
C GLY A 124 10.10 -22.22 5.46
N ARG A 125 10.60 -22.99 4.47
CA ARG A 125 11.08 -24.35 4.71
C ARG A 125 12.28 -24.38 5.64
N ARG A 126 13.21 -23.43 5.50
CA ARG A 126 14.42 -23.36 6.32
C ARG A 126 14.10 -23.04 7.79
N PHE A 127 13.07 -22.26 8.03
CA PHE A 127 12.57 -21.94 9.38
C PHE A 127 11.56 -22.94 9.92
N GLY A 128 11.23 -23.97 9.18
CA GLY A 128 10.31 -25.02 9.60
C GLY A 128 8.86 -24.57 9.68
N LEU A 129 8.47 -23.53 8.90
CA LEU A 129 7.08 -23.12 8.80
C LEU A 129 6.28 -24.19 8.08
N ASN A 130 4.99 -24.31 8.41
CA ASN A 130 4.09 -25.20 7.68
C ASN A 130 3.93 -24.75 6.22
N GLU A 131 3.51 -25.66 5.35
CA GLU A 131 3.44 -25.39 3.91
C GLU A 131 2.42 -24.32 3.53
N LYS A 132 1.29 -24.24 4.27
CA LYS A 132 0.22 -23.28 4.03
C LYS A 132 0.69 -21.86 4.39
N LEU A 133 1.25 -21.68 5.58
CA LEU A 133 1.82 -20.39 6.00
C LEU A 133 2.97 -19.95 5.07
N THR A 134 3.86 -20.88 4.70
CA THR A 134 4.94 -20.60 3.74
C THR A 134 4.40 -20.12 2.39
N SER A 135 3.35 -20.77 1.90
CA SER A 135 2.71 -20.39 0.64
C SER A 135 2.04 -19.02 0.72
N LEU A 136 1.34 -18.73 1.83
CA LEU A 136 0.72 -17.41 2.07
C LEU A 136 1.76 -16.30 2.13
N LEU A 137 2.87 -16.53 2.83
CA LEU A 137 3.98 -15.57 2.90
C LEU A 137 4.61 -15.36 1.52
N ALA A 138 4.85 -16.42 0.76
CA ALA A 138 5.39 -16.31 -0.58
C ALA A 138 4.47 -15.55 -1.54
N ILE A 139 3.17 -15.81 -1.50
CA ILE A 139 2.17 -15.10 -2.31
C ILE A 139 2.05 -13.64 -1.84
N GLY A 140 1.99 -13.42 -0.53
CA GLY A 140 1.89 -12.07 0.05
C GLY A 140 3.07 -11.18 -0.32
N SER A 141 4.29 -11.69 -0.19
CA SER A 141 5.53 -10.94 -0.48
C SER A 141 5.83 -10.78 -1.97
N SER A 142 5.05 -11.38 -2.86
CA SER A 142 5.33 -11.33 -4.30
C SER A 142 4.29 -10.56 -5.10
N ILE A 143 3.13 -10.22 -4.54
CA ILE A 143 2.02 -9.63 -5.32
C ILE A 143 1.59 -8.29 -4.73
N CYS A 144 0.70 -8.30 -3.74
CA CYS A 144 0.14 -7.07 -3.16
C CYS A 144 -0.10 -7.17 -1.64
N GLY A 145 0.63 -8.06 -0.98
CA GLY A 145 0.54 -8.22 0.46
C GLY A 145 -0.75 -8.89 0.91
N VAL A 146 -1.48 -8.22 1.77
CA VAL A 146 -2.68 -8.73 2.45
C VAL A 146 -3.75 -9.21 1.49
N SER A 147 -4.01 -8.47 0.42
CA SER A 147 -5.04 -8.82 -0.57
C SER A 147 -4.76 -10.14 -1.25
N ALA A 148 -3.49 -10.41 -1.57
CA ALA A 148 -3.07 -11.66 -2.19
C ALA A 148 -3.21 -12.85 -1.21
N ILE A 149 -2.87 -12.64 0.07
CA ILE A 149 -3.05 -13.64 1.13
C ILE A 149 -4.54 -14.02 1.27
N ILE A 150 -5.42 -13.02 1.37
CA ILE A 150 -6.86 -13.24 1.49
C ILE A 150 -7.42 -13.97 0.27
N ALA A 151 -6.99 -13.60 -0.94
CA ALA A 151 -7.43 -14.25 -2.17
C ALA A 151 -6.95 -15.71 -2.27
N ALA A 152 -5.71 -15.99 -1.83
CA ALA A 152 -5.13 -17.33 -1.89
C ALA A 152 -5.68 -18.26 -0.81
N ARG A 153 -6.18 -17.75 0.32
CA ARG A 153 -6.66 -18.50 1.48
C ARG A 153 -7.55 -19.68 1.10
N GLY A 154 -8.58 -19.43 0.28
CA GLY A 154 -9.54 -20.45 -0.13
C GLY A 154 -8.96 -21.51 -1.06
N ALA A 155 -8.00 -21.11 -1.90
CA ALA A 155 -7.38 -22.02 -2.89
C ALA A 155 -6.44 -23.04 -2.25
N ILE A 156 -5.80 -22.67 -1.13
CA ILE A 156 -4.86 -23.56 -0.41
C ILE A 156 -5.47 -24.09 0.88
N GLU A 157 -6.75 -23.82 1.14
CA GLU A 157 -7.46 -24.24 2.34
C GLU A 157 -6.69 -23.89 3.64
N ALA A 158 -6.17 -22.66 3.69
CA ALA A 158 -5.40 -22.18 4.83
C ALA A 158 -6.30 -21.94 6.05
N GLU A 159 -5.77 -22.23 7.23
CA GLU A 159 -6.44 -21.97 8.50
C GLU A 159 -6.41 -20.47 8.85
N ASP A 160 -7.35 -20.00 9.64
CA ASP A 160 -7.44 -18.60 10.05
C ASP A 160 -6.18 -18.12 10.80
N GLU A 161 -5.54 -19.02 11.51
CA GLU A 161 -4.30 -18.76 12.24
C GLU A 161 -3.15 -18.46 11.27
N ASP A 162 -2.94 -19.31 10.25
CA ASP A 162 -1.92 -19.11 9.22
C ASP A 162 -2.12 -17.80 8.46
N VAL A 163 -3.38 -17.50 8.11
CA VAL A 163 -3.75 -16.25 7.44
C VAL A 163 -3.41 -15.03 8.31
N SER A 164 -3.75 -15.10 9.60
CA SER A 164 -3.49 -14.02 10.55
C SER A 164 -2.00 -13.78 10.75
N TYR A 165 -1.20 -14.84 10.89
CA TYR A 165 0.26 -14.74 10.98
C TYR A 165 0.88 -14.18 9.70
N ALA A 166 0.45 -14.65 8.54
CA ALA A 166 0.94 -14.15 7.26
C ALA A 166 0.65 -12.65 7.08
N ILE A 167 -0.58 -12.22 7.39
CA ILE A 167 -0.98 -10.81 7.33
C ILE A 167 -0.14 -9.98 8.30
N ALA A 168 0.02 -10.42 9.55
CA ALA A 168 0.80 -9.69 10.55
C ALA A 168 2.27 -9.56 10.14
N ALA A 169 2.87 -10.60 9.57
CA ALA A 169 4.24 -10.58 9.09
C ALA A 169 4.43 -9.59 7.93
N ILE A 170 3.55 -9.64 6.92
CA ILE A 170 3.61 -8.75 5.75
C ILE A 170 3.40 -7.28 6.16
N LEU A 171 2.42 -6.99 7.01
CA LEU A 171 2.19 -5.62 7.50
C LEU A 171 3.37 -5.10 8.34
N SER A 172 3.99 -5.98 9.16
CA SER A 172 5.17 -5.61 9.94
C SER A 172 6.35 -5.29 9.02
N LEU A 173 6.56 -6.09 7.99
CA LEU A 173 7.61 -5.88 7.00
C LEU A 173 7.38 -4.57 6.23
N GLY A 174 6.15 -4.31 5.80
CA GLY A 174 5.75 -3.08 5.14
C GLY A 174 6.01 -1.85 6.00
N ALA A 175 5.65 -1.89 7.29
CA ALA A 175 5.93 -0.81 8.23
C ALA A 175 7.43 -0.54 8.41
N VAL A 176 8.24 -1.60 8.48
CA VAL A 176 9.71 -1.48 8.55
C VAL A 176 10.27 -0.93 7.25
N SER A 177 9.77 -1.37 6.10
CA SER A 177 10.20 -0.89 4.79
C SER A 177 9.88 0.58 4.58
N LEU A 178 8.70 1.02 5.03
CA LEU A 178 8.25 2.41 4.91
C LEU A 178 9.22 3.40 5.56
N ILE A 179 9.82 3.03 6.68
CA ILE A 179 10.77 3.88 7.41
C ILE A 179 12.22 3.55 7.00
N GLY A 180 12.53 2.29 6.82
CA GLY A 180 13.88 1.80 6.58
C GLY A 180 14.42 2.15 5.20
N PHE A 181 13.59 2.01 4.16
CA PHE A 181 14.04 2.23 2.78
C PHE A 181 14.44 3.68 2.50
N PRO A 182 13.69 4.72 2.91
CA PRO A 182 14.16 6.09 2.78
C PRO A 182 15.49 6.34 3.49
N ALA A 183 15.67 5.80 4.69
CA ALA A 183 16.93 5.94 5.43
C ALA A 183 18.10 5.27 4.70
N ILE A 184 17.90 4.07 4.15
CA ILE A 184 18.92 3.37 3.36
C ILE A 184 19.22 4.14 2.07
N GLY A 185 18.19 4.62 1.36
CA GLY A 185 18.35 5.40 0.13
C GLY A 185 19.19 6.66 0.35
N HIS A 186 18.92 7.40 1.43
CA HIS A 186 19.72 8.57 1.81
C HIS A 186 21.16 8.19 2.20
N ALA A 187 21.34 7.11 2.95
CA ALA A 187 22.68 6.65 3.35
C ALA A 187 23.53 6.22 2.14
N LEU A 188 22.89 5.66 1.10
CA LEU A 188 23.55 5.25 -0.15
C LEU A 188 23.69 6.40 -1.17
N GLY A 189 23.13 7.59 -0.90
CA GLY A 189 23.15 8.73 -1.80
C GLY A 189 22.45 8.47 -3.14
N MET A 190 21.35 7.69 -3.12
CA MET A 190 20.62 7.33 -4.33
C MET A 190 19.98 8.56 -4.99
N SER A 191 19.96 8.58 -6.33
CA SER A 191 19.16 9.58 -7.05
C SER A 191 17.67 9.29 -6.88
N ASP A 192 16.81 10.32 -7.01
CA ASP A 192 15.34 10.17 -6.90
C ASP A 192 14.82 9.10 -7.85
N TYR A 193 15.33 9.05 -9.08
CA TYR A 193 14.97 8.04 -10.07
C TYR A 193 15.36 6.61 -9.62
N SER A 194 16.61 6.43 -9.20
CA SER A 194 17.12 5.13 -8.77
C SER A 194 16.39 4.63 -7.52
N TYR A 195 16.11 5.55 -6.58
CA TYR A 195 15.37 5.22 -5.37
C TYR A 195 13.92 4.87 -5.67
N GLY A 196 13.21 5.68 -6.49
CA GLY A 196 11.83 5.41 -6.88
C GLY A 196 11.68 4.07 -7.60
N MET A 197 12.58 3.77 -8.54
CA MET A 197 12.61 2.46 -9.22
C MET A 197 12.88 1.30 -8.27
N TRP A 198 13.81 1.47 -7.33
CA TRP A 198 14.11 0.43 -6.34
C TRP A 198 12.92 0.17 -5.41
N VAL A 199 12.31 1.22 -4.87
CA VAL A 199 11.14 1.08 -3.99
C VAL A 199 9.93 0.53 -4.74
N GLY A 200 9.73 0.96 -5.99
CA GLY A 200 8.66 0.43 -6.84
C GLY A 200 8.77 -1.07 -7.13
N LEU A 201 10.00 -1.62 -7.11
CA LEU A 201 10.24 -3.05 -7.28
C LEU A 201 10.29 -3.82 -5.95
N ALA A 202 10.73 -3.17 -4.87
CA ALA A 202 11.01 -3.85 -3.59
C ALA A 202 9.84 -3.83 -2.60
N VAL A 203 8.82 -3.01 -2.84
CA VAL A 203 7.65 -2.89 -1.96
C VAL A 203 6.40 -3.35 -2.69
N ASP A 204 5.89 -4.50 -2.31
CA ASP A 204 4.78 -5.17 -3.00
C ASP A 204 3.44 -4.44 -2.89
N ASN A 205 3.27 -3.66 -1.85
CA ASN A 205 2.05 -2.88 -1.65
C ASN A 205 2.18 -1.51 -2.30
N THR A 206 1.34 -1.23 -3.31
CA THR A 206 1.36 0.04 -4.05
C THR A 206 1.26 1.28 -3.15
N ALA A 207 0.41 1.26 -2.12
CA ALA A 207 0.26 2.39 -1.21
C ALA A 207 1.54 2.62 -0.38
N GLU A 208 2.17 1.55 0.08
CA GLU A 208 3.44 1.60 0.82
C GLU A 208 4.59 2.03 -0.08
N SER A 209 4.65 1.54 -1.31
CA SER A 209 5.66 1.93 -2.30
C SER A 209 5.60 3.43 -2.61
N VAL A 210 4.41 3.95 -2.92
CA VAL A 210 4.20 5.39 -3.13
C VAL A 210 4.55 6.20 -1.89
N ALA A 211 4.15 5.74 -0.70
CA ALA A 211 4.46 6.44 0.55
C ALA A 211 5.98 6.43 0.84
N ALA A 212 6.66 5.31 0.64
CA ALA A 212 8.11 5.22 0.82
C ALA A 212 8.88 6.09 -0.19
N GLY A 213 8.40 6.14 -1.44
CA GLY A 213 8.91 7.06 -2.46
C GLY A 213 8.78 8.52 -2.05
N ALA A 214 7.59 8.91 -1.60
CA ALA A 214 7.28 10.26 -1.16
C ALA A 214 8.04 10.68 0.12
N LEU A 215 8.30 9.74 1.02
CA LEU A 215 9.15 9.98 2.20
C LEU A 215 10.60 10.25 1.84
N TYR A 216 11.07 9.76 0.73
CA TYR A 216 12.41 10.04 0.23
C TYR A 216 12.48 11.42 -0.43
N SER A 217 11.63 11.64 -1.43
CA SER A 217 11.46 12.94 -2.10
C SER A 217 10.16 12.98 -2.92
N ASP A 218 9.66 14.20 -3.21
CA ASP A 218 8.51 14.39 -4.09
C ASP A 218 8.73 13.85 -5.51
N ALA A 219 9.98 13.84 -5.97
CA ALA A 219 10.34 13.33 -7.29
C ALA A 219 10.36 11.80 -7.30
N ALA A 220 10.93 11.17 -6.26
CA ALA A 220 10.99 9.72 -6.15
C ALA A 220 9.59 9.07 -6.04
N GLY A 221 8.65 9.72 -5.35
CA GLY A 221 7.26 9.24 -5.24
C GLY A 221 6.44 9.27 -6.54
N LYS A 222 7.03 9.76 -7.65
CA LYS A 222 6.39 9.82 -8.98
C LYS A 222 6.90 8.74 -9.94
N PHE A 223 7.96 8.07 -9.60
CA PHE A 223 8.52 6.94 -10.33
C PHE A 223 8.01 5.60 -9.80
#